data_dd8deee03e22ffbccee48f52e08f7b22
#
_entry.id   dd8deee03e22ffbccee48f52e08f7b22
#
_cell.length_a   1.000
_cell.length_b   1.000
_cell.length_c   1.000
_cell.angle_alpha   90.00
_cell.angle_beta   90.00
_cell.angle_gamma   90.00
#
_symmetry.space_group_name_H-M   'P 1'
#
loop_
_entity.id
_entity.type
_entity.pdbx_description
1 polymer ?
#
loop_
_entity_poly.entity_id
_entity_poly.type
_entity_poly.pdbx_seq_one_letter_code
_entity_poly.pdbx_strand_id
1 'polypeptide(L)'
;MDFVAYKKSMDMKIRAFITHKLREHYSECQDRFCINSDNHAIAVSDGMSQSVFPDYWAEILSSFYAKNGHCTNEDRKELCNDWLKKVVDFISEEIHNGKNPWRLQNCIDAQNGAGATLCGIQFIDAEKWIGHVLGDTCIIEVDITGKEPIKILTSEKKAFDSYPDYYESFPNKEGRGQIEEFKGNLSDGHCLLLVSDPFSEFLSNHKEHCSQWLTRILELKGHEDYCSLVDDWRQEGLHNDDSTLCIIEPDGSMDFHIEQEDDITSLIEKEVAQAENNNITTSTSESSTMVVLSNESKKADSSNFPSNQEITLKRHSLEEEKQRLKNDIEEFASNRCESIIGNAKQTNLYPAKKKKQATRATSIGTTEIRNFCKELVDKCKECIDKSFRMLIEE
;
A
#
# COMPACT_ATOMS: atom_id res chain seq x y z
N MET A 1 -27.43 -54.52 7.19
CA MET A 1 -26.70 -53.80 6.11
C MET A 1 -26.75 -52.35 6.50
N ASP A 2 -25.76 -51.91 7.25
CA ASP A 2 -25.64 -50.53 7.67
C ASP A 2 -25.17 -49.70 6.48
N PHE A 3 -26.06 -48.89 5.95
CA PHE A 3 -25.65 -47.80 5.05
C PHE A 3 -24.94 -46.76 5.91
N VAL A 4 -23.63 -46.87 6.01
CA VAL A 4 -22.79 -45.74 6.39
C VAL A 4 -22.92 -44.76 5.22
N ALA A 5 -23.80 -43.79 5.36
CA ALA A 5 -23.80 -42.63 4.50
C ALA A 5 -22.42 -41.98 4.65
N TYR A 6 -21.63 -42.09 3.65
CA TYR A 6 -20.40 -41.26 3.48
C TYR A 6 -20.89 -39.81 3.42
N LYS A 7 -20.94 -39.16 4.57
CA LYS A 7 -21.11 -37.72 4.63
C LYS A 7 -19.82 -37.17 3.98
N LYS A 8 -19.90 -36.80 2.71
CA LYS A 8 -18.82 -36.10 2.04
C LYS A 8 -18.55 -34.88 2.94
N SER A 9 -17.39 -34.82 3.53
CA SER A 9 -16.95 -33.61 4.21
C SER A 9 -17.00 -32.51 3.15
N MET A 10 -17.93 -31.58 3.33
CA MET A 10 -18.11 -30.47 2.41
C MET A 10 -17.44 -29.32 3.12
N ASP A 11 -16.22 -28.99 2.71
CA ASP A 11 -15.40 -27.98 3.35
C ASP A 11 -15.82 -26.60 2.83
N MET A 12 -15.66 -25.55 3.65
CA MET A 12 -15.93 -24.17 3.25
C MET A 12 -14.88 -23.75 2.20
N LYS A 13 -15.32 -23.41 0.99
CA LYS A 13 -14.42 -23.06 -0.09
C LYS A 13 -13.98 -21.62 -0.01
N ILE A 14 -12.70 -21.41 -0.10
CA ILE A 14 -12.07 -20.09 -0.04
C ILE A 14 -11.27 -19.85 -1.31
N ARG A 15 -11.48 -18.69 -1.91
CA ARG A 15 -10.65 -18.17 -3.01
C ARG A 15 -10.29 -16.72 -2.71
N ALA A 16 -9.02 -16.38 -2.77
CA ALA A 16 -8.53 -15.05 -2.47
C ALA A 16 -7.60 -14.56 -3.58
N PHE A 17 -7.88 -13.36 -4.04
CA PHE A 17 -7.22 -12.74 -5.18
C PHE A 17 -6.78 -11.33 -4.83
N ILE A 18 -5.66 -10.89 -5.43
CA ILE A 18 -5.13 -9.55 -5.31
C ILE A 18 -4.51 -9.10 -6.63
N THR A 19 -4.71 -7.83 -7.02
CA THR A 19 -3.98 -7.21 -8.13
C THR A 19 -3.71 -5.74 -7.85
N HIS A 20 -2.69 -5.21 -8.49
CA HIS A 20 -2.24 -3.83 -8.32
C HIS A 20 -2.96 -2.85 -9.26
N LYS A 21 -2.79 -1.56 -9.01
CA LYS A 21 -3.22 -0.46 -9.90
C LYS A 21 -2.62 -0.61 -11.31
N LEU A 22 -3.35 -0.14 -12.31
CA LEU A 22 -2.79 -0.07 -13.68
C LEU A 22 -1.52 0.78 -13.70
N ARG A 23 -0.47 0.26 -14.32
CA ARG A 23 0.85 0.88 -14.48
C ARG A 23 1.72 0.87 -13.23
N GLU A 24 1.32 0.20 -12.18
CA GLU A 24 2.13 -0.10 -11.01
C GLU A 24 2.59 -1.56 -11.04
N HIS A 25 3.36 -1.97 -10.06
CA HIS A 25 3.91 -3.31 -9.89
C HIS A 25 3.36 -3.95 -8.61
N TYR A 26 3.40 -5.29 -8.51
CA TYR A 26 2.99 -5.97 -7.28
C TYR A 26 3.79 -5.52 -6.06
N SER A 27 5.04 -5.07 -6.23
CA SER A 27 5.86 -4.48 -5.17
C SER A 27 5.34 -3.12 -4.66
N GLU A 28 4.44 -2.47 -5.40
CA GLU A 28 3.80 -1.19 -5.05
C GLU A 28 2.38 -1.39 -4.52
N CYS A 29 1.82 -2.61 -4.64
CA CYS A 29 0.49 -2.94 -4.15
C CYS A 29 0.41 -2.81 -2.62
N GLN A 30 -0.58 -2.08 -2.14
CA GLN A 30 -0.74 -1.70 -0.75
C GLN A 30 -1.82 -2.51 -0.03
N ASP A 31 -2.65 -3.22 -0.77
CA ASP A 31 -3.61 -4.17 -0.22
C ASP A 31 -2.92 -5.41 0.35
N ARG A 32 -3.49 -5.97 1.40
CA ARG A 32 -3.10 -7.26 1.96
C ARG A 32 -4.32 -8.03 2.43
N PHE A 33 -4.24 -9.34 2.34
CA PHE A 33 -5.19 -10.24 2.98
C PHE A 33 -4.45 -11.36 3.72
N CYS A 34 -5.13 -12.01 4.64
CA CYS A 34 -4.62 -13.18 5.34
C CYS A 34 -5.75 -14.16 5.63
N ILE A 35 -5.48 -15.44 5.38
CA ILE A 35 -6.37 -16.57 5.69
C ILE A 35 -5.72 -17.39 6.78
N ASN A 36 -6.46 -17.72 7.83
CA ASN A 36 -6.01 -18.61 8.89
C ASN A 36 -7.03 -19.74 9.09
N SER A 37 -6.71 -20.92 8.56
CA SER A 37 -7.59 -22.09 8.64
C SER A 37 -7.73 -22.61 10.08
N ASP A 38 -6.70 -22.50 10.91
CA ASP A 38 -6.76 -22.98 12.30
C ASP A 38 -7.71 -22.14 13.17
N ASN A 39 -7.82 -20.85 12.87
CA ASN A 39 -8.70 -19.92 13.57
C ASN A 39 -10.00 -19.63 12.81
N HIS A 40 -10.19 -20.24 11.65
CA HIS A 40 -11.34 -20.06 10.76
C HIS A 40 -11.62 -18.58 10.51
N ALA A 41 -10.57 -17.80 10.24
CA ALA A 41 -10.65 -16.36 10.08
C ALA A 41 -9.97 -15.87 8.79
N ILE A 42 -10.54 -14.83 8.21
CA ILE A 42 -10.03 -14.17 7.00
C ILE A 42 -10.09 -12.67 7.23
N ALA A 43 -9.07 -11.95 6.76
CA ALA A 43 -9.07 -10.49 6.81
C ALA A 43 -8.49 -9.88 5.52
N VAL A 44 -8.99 -8.71 5.17
CA VAL A 44 -8.50 -7.83 4.11
C VAL A 44 -8.20 -6.47 4.73
N SER A 45 -7.12 -5.85 4.32
CA SER A 45 -6.69 -4.52 4.75
C SER A 45 -6.13 -3.77 3.55
N ASP A 46 -6.62 -2.55 3.34
CA ASP A 46 -6.17 -1.64 2.29
C ASP A 46 -5.31 -0.54 2.91
N GLY A 47 -4.11 -0.39 2.38
CA GLY A 47 -3.12 0.57 2.85
C GLY A 47 -3.23 1.92 2.15
N MET A 48 -3.37 3.01 2.92
CA MET A 48 -3.55 4.37 2.38
C MET A 48 -2.34 4.85 1.58
N SER A 49 -2.49 5.07 0.29
CA SER A 49 -1.42 5.40 -0.69
C SER A 49 -0.54 6.61 -0.33
N GLN A 50 -1.02 7.56 0.47
CA GLN A 50 -0.26 8.76 0.85
C GLN A 50 0.45 8.62 2.20
N SER A 51 0.53 7.41 2.75
CA SER A 51 1.14 7.14 4.04
C SER A 51 2.49 6.41 3.92
N VAL A 52 3.16 6.15 5.03
CA VAL A 52 4.52 5.59 5.05
C VAL A 52 4.46 4.07 5.26
N PHE A 53 4.88 3.29 4.27
CA PHE A 53 4.81 1.82 4.28
C PHE A 53 3.40 1.29 4.62
N PRO A 54 2.37 1.71 3.87
CA PRO A 54 1.00 1.27 4.12
C PRO A 54 0.81 -0.23 3.95
N ASP A 55 1.53 -0.84 3.02
CA ASP A 55 1.56 -2.28 2.78
C ASP A 55 2.04 -3.09 4.00
N TYR A 56 3.08 -2.62 4.70
CA TYR A 56 3.52 -3.25 5.97
C TYR A 56 2.46 -3.17 7.05
N TRP A 57 1.73 -2.05 7.11
CA TRP A 57 0.68 -1.87 8.07
C TRP A 57 -0.54 -2.73 7.77
N ALA A 58 -0.96 -2.78 6.50
CA ALA A 58 -2.02 -3.64 6.03
C ALA A 58 -1.72 -5.14 6.28
N GLU A 59 -0.46 -5.56 6.06
CA GLU A 59 -0.01 -6.93 6.36
C GLU A 59 -0.09 -7.26 7.85
N ILE A 60 0.34 -6.35 8.72
CA ILE A 60 0.30 -6.53 10.17
C ILE A 60 -1.15 -6.65 10.64
N LEU A 61 -2.03 -5.76 10.19
CA LEU A 61 -3.43 -5.75 10.60
C LEU A 61 -4.18 -7.00 10.14
N SER A 62 -4.07 -7.36 8.85
CA SER A 62 -4.74 -8.53 8.30
C SER A 62 -4.25 -9.83 8.94
N SER A 63 -2.94 -9.97 9.13
CA SER A 63 -2.34 -11.15 9.77
C SER A 63 -2.73 -11.26 11.24
N PHE A 64 -2.75 -10.15 11.97
CA PHE A 64 -3.18 -10.15 13.37
C PHE A 64 -4.65 -10.54 13.50
N TYR A 65 -5.52 -9.96 12.65
CA TYR A 65 -6.93 -10.30 12.66
C TYR A 65 -7.17 -11.77 12.35
N ALA A 66 -6.58 -12.30 11.29
CA ALA A 66 -6.74 -13.70 10.91
C ALA A 66 -6.28 -14.65 12.04
N LYS A 67 -5.25 -14.28 12.80
CA LYS A 67 -4.76 -15.05 13.93
C LYS A 67 -5.65 -14.98 15.17
N ASN A 68 -6.32 -13.85 15.44
CA ASN A 68 -7.02 -13.59 16.70
C ASN A 68 -8.55 -13.47 16.57
N GLY A 69 -9.07 -13.29 15.35
CA GLY A 69 -10.50 -13.08 15.06
C GLY A 69 -11.01 -11.69 15.42
N HIS A 70 -10.14 -10.79 15.84
CA HIS A 70 -10.46 -9.39 16.16
C HIS A 70 -9.21 -8.52 16.04
N CYS A 71 -9.41 -7.20 16.01
CA CYS A 71 -8.35 -6.21 16.14
C CYS A 71 -8.93 -4.97 16.81
N THR A 72 -8.72 -4.82 18.11
CA THR A 72 -9.20 -3.67 18.89
C THR A 72 -8.22 -2.50 18.83
N ASN A 73 -8.62 -1.34 19.37
CA ASN A 73 -7.71 -0.20 19.52
C ASN A 73 -6.53 -0.47 20.46
N GLU A 74 -6.71 -1.35 21.43
CA GLU A 74 -5.65 -1.78 22.33
C GLU A 74 -4.64 -2.66 21.61
N ASP A 75 -5.12 -3.64 20.84
CA ASP A 75 -4.28 -4.49 19.98
C ASP A 75 -3.50 -3.63 18.97
N ARG A 76 -4.16 -2.67 18.32
CA ARG A 76 -3.50 -1.75 17.42
C ARG A 76 -2.29 -1.07 18.03
N LYS A 77 -2.36 -0.62 19.28
CA LYS A 77 -1.23 0.06 19.96
C LYS A 77 -0.01 -0.84 20.11
N GLU A 78 -0.23 -2.13 20.31
CA GLU A 78 0.87 -3.11 20.37
C GLU A 78 1.47 -3.33 18.99
N LEU A 79 0.62 -3.46 17.96
CA LEU A 79 1.02 -3.65 16.58
C LEU A 79 1.80 -2.46 15.97
N CYS A 80 1.59 -1.26 16.49
CA CYS A 80 2.38 -0.09 16.09
C CYS A 80 3.89 -0.30 16.31
N ASN A 81 4.28 -1.06 17.32
CA ASN A 81 5.69 -1.35 17.58
C ASN A 81 6.27 -2.30 16.51
N ASP A 82 5.46 -3.24 16.03
CA ASP A 82 5.87 -4.19 14.98
C ASP A 82 6.06 -3.46 13.64
N TRP A 83 5.14 -2.55 13.31
CA TRP A 83 5.28 -1.70 12.14
C TRP A 83 6.54 -0.81 12.23
N LEU A 84 6.72 -0.11 13.36
CA LEU A 84 7.87 0.76 13.54
C LEU A 84 9.18 -0.02 13.45
N LYS A 85 9.23 -1.23 14.00
CA LYS A 85 10.40 -2.11 13.89
C LYS A 85 10.70 -2.47 12.43
N LYS A 86 9.71 -2.92 11.65
CA LYS A 86 9.88 -3.22 10.21
C LYS A 86 10.45 -2.03 9.45
N VAL A 87 9.94 -0.82 9.71
CA VAL A 87 10.41 0.40 9.03
C VAL A 87 11.84 0.77 9.44
N VAL A 88 12.17 0.66 10.72
CA VAL A 88 13.54 0.92 11.21
C VAL A 88 14.54 -0.10 10.66
N ASP A 89 14.15 -1.37 10.60
CA ASP A 89 14.97 -2.43 10.01
C ASP A 89 15.24 -2.15 8.53
N PHE A 90 14.21 -1.76 7.76
CA PHE A 90 14.35 -1.35 6.37
C PHE A 90 15.29 -0.15 6.20
N ILE A 91 15.12 0.91 6.99
CA ILE A 91 16.00 2.09 6.97
C ILE A 91 17.44 1.69 7.26
N SER A 92 17.66 0.80 8.23
CA SER A 92 18.98 0.32 8.62
C SER A 92 19.64 -0.47 7.48
N GLU A 93 18.89 -1.28 6.77
CA GLU A 93 19.36 -2.03 5.61
C GLU A 93 19.72 -1.10 4.44
N GLU A 94 18.90 -0.11 4.14
CA GLU A 94 19.19 0.90 3.10
C GLU A 94 20.49 1.65 3.40
N ILE A 95 20.72 2.02 4.67
CA ILE A 95 21.96 2.67 5.09
C ILE A 95 23.15 1.70 4.93
N HIS A 96 22.99 0.43 5.32
CA HIS A 96 24.02 -0.59 5.16
C HIS A 96 24.41 -0.80 3.69
N ASN A 97 23.43 -0.70 2.80
CA ASN A 97 23.62 -0.77 1.35
C ASN A 97 24.13 0.54 0.71
N GLY A 98 24.56 1.51 1.52
CA GLY A 98 25.14 2.78 1.07
C GLY A 98 24.12 3.80 0.58
N LYS A 99 22.81 3.56 0.78
CA LYS A 99 21.78 4.52 0.44
C LYS A 99 21.54 5.50 1.59
N ASN A 100 20.96 6.65 1.28
CA ASN A 100 20.62 7.67 2.26
C ASN A 100 19.10 7.85 2.36
N PRO A 101 18.40 7.10 3.24
CA PRO A 101 16.95 7.14 3.36
C PRO A 101 16.44 8.33 4.22
N TRP A 102 17.06 9.48 4.13
CA TRP A 102 16.77 10.66 4.97
C TRP A 102 15.30 11.09 4.94
N ARG A 103 14.60 10.87 3.81
CA ARG A 103 13.16 11.18 3.70
C ARG A 103 12.34 10.31 4.64
N LEU A 104 12.65 9.02 4.69
CA LEU A 104 11.98 8.08 5.58
C LEU A 104 12.30 8.38 7.04
N GLN A 105 13.56 8.66 7.36
CA GLN A 105 13.96 9.09 8.71
C GLN A 105 13.18 10.33 9.15
N ASN A 106 13.07 11.34 8.30
CA ASN A 106 12.29 12.54 8.59
C ASN A 106 10.79 12.25 8.78
N CYS A 107 10.21 11.30 8.03
CA CYS A 107 8.82 10.88 8.25
C CYS A 107 8.65 10.25 9.63
N ILE A 108 9.55 9.37 10.06
CA ILE A 108 9.51 8.73 11.37
C ILE A 108 9.70 9.77 12.49
N ASP A 109 10.66 10.67 12.35
CA ASP A 109 10.91 11.75 13.32
C ASP A 109 9.71 12.71 13.45
N ALA A 110 8.99 12.95 12.36
CA ALA A 110 7.75 13.71 12.34
C ALA A 110 6.53 12.89 12.80
N GLN A 111 6.71 11.62 13.16
CA GLN A 111 5.66 10.68 13.50
C GLN A 111 4.60 10.52 12.39
N ASN A 112 5.03 10.58 11.13
CA ASN A 112 4.18 10.26 10.00
C ASN A 112 4.21 8.74 9.79
N GLY A 113 3.09 8.09 10.03
CA GLY A 113 2.96 6.64 9.93
C GLY A 113 2.19 6.18 8.72
N ALA A 114 1.77 4.95 8.78
CA ALA A 114 0.86 4.33 7.85
C ALA A 114 -0.57 4.46 8.33
N GLY A 115 -1.50 4.56 7.38
CA GLY A 115 -2.91 4.33 7.62
C GLY A 115 -3.36 3.10 6.86
N ALA A 116 -4.29 2.32 7.40
CA ALA A 116 -4.95 1.25 6.66
C ALA A 116 -6.36 0.98 7.20
N THR A 117 -7.24 0.56 6.30
CA THR A 117 -8.57 0.05 6.60
C THR A 117 -8.48 -1.40 7.07
N LEU A 118 -9.56 -1.99 7.52
CA LEU A 118 -9.60 -3.39 7.89
C LEU A 118 -11.02 -3.94 7.77
N CYS A 119 -11.20 -5.04 7.07
CA CYS A 119 -12.35 -5.90 7.26
C CYS A 119 -11.92 -7.34 7.50
N GLY A 120 -12.63 -8.04 8.36
CA GLY A 120 -12.33 -9.43 8.62
C GLY A 120 -13.50 -10.17 9.22
N ILE A 121 -13.51 -11.49 9.06
CA ILE A 121 -14.51 -12.39 9.65
C ILE A 121 -13.85 -13.55 10.35
N GLN A 122 -14.52 -14.05 11.38
CA GLN A 122 -14.21 -15.30 12.03
C GLN A 122 -15.48 -16.16 12.11
N PHE A 123 -15.39 -17.39 11.65
CA PHE A 123 -16.47 -18.37 11.81
C PHE A 123 -16.44 -18.97 13.22
N ILE A 124 -17.59 -19.00 13.86
CA ILE A 124 -17.81 -19.59 15.19
C ILE A 124 -18.32 -21.03 15.07
N ASP A 125 -19.09 -21.28 14.03
CA ASP A 125 -19.52 -22.60 13.58
C ASP A 125 -19.74 -22.56 12.05
N ALA A 126 -20.23 -23.63 11.45
CA ALA A 126 -20.41 -23.75 10.01
C ALA A 126 -21.34 -22.67 9.39
N GLU A 127 -22.14 -22.01 10.20
CA GLU A 127 -23.10 -21.01 9.74
C GLU A 127 -22.86 -19.64 10.35
N LYS A 128 -22.45 -19.58 11.63
CA LYS A 128 -22.31 -18.33 12.38
C LYS A 128 -20.94 -17.72 12.25
N TRP A 129 -20.93 -16.44 11.98
CA TRP A 129 -19.70 -15.65 11.91
C TRP A 129 -19.82 -14.33 12.67
N ILE A 130 -18.66 -13.82 13.10
CA ILE A 130 -18.49 -12.48 13.61
C ILE A 130 -17.52 -11.76 12.66
N GLY A 131 -17.89 -10.57 12.25
CA GLY A 131 -17.07 -9.72 11.38
C GLY A 131 -16.80 -8.37 12.02
N HIS A 132 -15.68 -7.79 11.65
CA HIS A 132 -15.27 -6.46 12.08
C HIS A 132 -14.86 -5.66 10.84
N VAL A 133 -15.29 -4.39 10.79
CA VAL A 133 -15.00 -3.51 9.65
C VAL A 133 -14.59 -2.14 10.16
N LEU A 134 -13.54 -1.59 9.57
CA LEU A 134 -13.07 -0.22 9.73
C LEU A 134 -12.69 0.34 8.36
N GLY A 135 -13.40 1.37 7.91
CA GLY A 135 -13.18 2.00 6.62
C GLY A 135 -14.13 1.49 5.54
N ASP A 136 -13.68 1.59 4.32
CA ASP A 136 -14.40 1.28 3.07
C ASP A 136 -14.06 -0.09 2.47
N THR A 137 -13.13 -0.83 3.06
CA THR A 137 -13.10 -2.29 2.91
C THR A 137 -14.40 -2.86 3.49
N CYS A 138 -15.01 -3.81 2.79
CA CYS A 138 -16.35 -4.27 3.14
C CYS A 138 -16.48 -5.79 3.24
N ILE A 139 -17.44 -6.23 4.08
CA ILE A 139 -17.99 -7.57 4.02
C ILE A 139 -19.30 -7.48 3.24
N ILE A 140 -19.43 -8.27 2.19
CA ILE A 140 -20.66 -8.31 1.36
C ILE A 140 -21.26 -9.69 1.45
N GLU A 141 -22.50 -9.77 1.95
CA GLU A 141 -23.30 -11.00 1.95
C GLU A 141 -24.20 -11.03 0.70
N VAL A 142 -24.13 -12.11 -0.06
CA VAL A 142 -24.82 -12.25 -1.34
C VAL A 142 -25.55 -13.57 -1.43
N ASP A 143 -26.83 -13.55 -1.83
CA ASP A 143 -27.55 -14.71 -2.29
C ASP A 143 -27.05 -15.14 -3.68
N ILE A 144 -26.43 -16.33 -3.79
CA ILE A 144 -25.87 -16.84 -5.05
C ILE A 144 -26.96 -17.07 -6.13
N THR A 145 -28.24 -17.13 -5.76
CA THR A 145 -29.34 -17.19 -6.70
C THR A 145 -29.73 -15.82 -7.26
N GLY A 146 -29.18 -14.73 -6.70
CA GLY A 146 -29.44 -13.36 -7.10
C GLY A 146 -30.90 -12.88 -6.85
N LYS A 147 -31.65 -13.56 -5.99
CA LYS A 147 -33.03 -13.19 -5.68
C LYS A 147 -33.15 -12.16 -4.59
N GLU A 148 -32.19 -12.16 -3.65
CA GLU A 148 -32.17 -11.21 -2.56
C GLU A 148 -31.18 -10.05 -2.88
N PRO A 149 -31.46 -8.85 -2.38
CA PRO A 149 -30.52 -7.75 -2.52
C PRO A 149 -29.24 -8.03 -1.73
N ILE A 150 -28.09 -7.59 -2.26
CA ILE A 150 -26.81 -7.68 -1.55
C ILE A 150 -26.85 -6.86 -0.27
N LYS A 151 -26.15 -7.36 0.74
CA LYS A 151 -25.99 -6.68 2.02
C LYS A 151 -24.51 -6.30 2.18
N ILE A 152 -24.24 -5.00 2.16
CA ILE A 152 -22.90 -4.44 2.33
C ILE A 152 -22.74 -3.99 3.77
N LEU A 153 -21.71 -4.50 4.45
CA LEU A 153 -21.35 -4.18 5.82
C LEU A 153 -20.06 -3.37 5.81
N THR A 154 -20.14 -2.12 6.27
CA THR A 154 -19.06 -1.15 6.34
C THR A 154 -19.21 -0.29 7.59
N SER A 155 -18.13 0.25 8.13
CA SER A 155 -18.20 1.25 9.21
C SER A 155 -18.57 2.64 8.70
N GLU A 156 -18.51 2.85 7.39
CA GLU A 156 -18.76 4.15 6.76
C GLU A 156 -20.23 4.55 6.81
N LYS A 157 -20.52 5.68 7.44
CA LYS A 157 -21.88 6.27 7.50
C LYS A 157 -22.28 6.97 6.21
N LYS A 158 -21.32 7.40 5.41
CA LYS A 158 -21.51 7.93 4.06
C LYS A 158 -20.78 7.01 3.11
N ALA A 159 -21.48 6.49 2.12
CA ALA A 159 -20.92 5.59 1.14
C ALA A 159 -19.72 6.26 0.42
N PHE A 160 -18.55 5.65 0.57
CA PHE A 160 -17.37 5.84 -0.26
C PHE A 160 -16.98 7.31 -0.51
N ASP A 161 -16.70 8.07 0.57
CA ASP A 161 -16.00 9.35 0.41
C ASP A 161 -14.48 9.10 0.35
N SER A 162 -13.73 10.05 -0.20
CA SER A 162 -12.28 9.94 -0.40
C SER A 162 -11.47 9.97 0.92
N TYR A 163 -12.12 9.80 2.06
CA TYR A 163 -11.51 9.86 3.39
C TYR A 163 -12.06 8.74 4.28
N PRO A 164 -11.66 7.49 4.07
CA PRO A 164 -12.13 6.36 4.87
C PRO A 164 -11.71 6.47 6.34
N ASP A 165 -12.42 5.75 7.20
CA ASP A 165 -11.97 5.43 8.54
C ASP A 165 -10.78 4.47 8.47
N TYR A 166 -9.77 4.63 9.34
CA TYR A 166 -8.54 3.85 9.28
C TYR A 166 -7.84 3.71 10.63
N TYR A 167 -7.03 2.69 10.77
CA TYR A 167 -6.06 2.55 11.84
C TYR A 167 -4.74 3.22 11.49
N GLU A 168 -4.23 4.04 12.43
CA GLU A 168 -2.93 4.70 12.35
C GLU A 168 -1.83 3.84 12.98
N SER A 169 -0.65 3.76 12.37
CA SER A 169 0.47 2.93 12.83
C SER A 169 1.32 3.55 13.94
N PHE A 170 1.14 4.81 14.31
CA PHE A 170 1.82 5.39 15.47
C PHE A 170 0.99 5.27 16.75
N PRO A 171 1.59 4.80 17.89
CA PRO A 171 0.87 4.56 19.13
C PRO A 171 0.16 5.78 19.69
N ASN A 172 0.76 6.96 19.53
CA ASN A 172 0.26 8.22 20.07
C ASN A 172 -0.69 8.97 19.13
N LYS A 173 -0.96 8.43 17.96
CA LYS A 173 -1.93 8.97 17.01
C LYS A 173 -3.14 8.06 16.97
N GLU A 174 -4.29 8.66 17.08
CA GLU A 174 -5.54 7.95 16.82
C GLU A 174 -5.77 7.98 15.31
N GLY A 175 -6.20 6.87 14.75
CA GLY A 175 -6.73 6.79 13.41
C GLY A 175 -8.05 7.54 13.32
N ARG A 176 -8.80 7.30 12.27
CA ARG A 176 -10.13 7.87 12.09
C ARG A 176 -11.17 6.75 12.23
N GLY A 177 -12.33 7.09 12.81
CA GLY A 177 -13.45 6.18 12.98
C GLY A 177 -13.29 5.16 14.11
N GLN A 178 -14.18 4.21 14.13
CA GLN A 178 -14.20 3.12 15.08
C GLN A 178 -14.57 1.84 14.35
N ILE A 179 -13.91 0.75 14.71
CA ILE A 179 -14.24 -0.57 14.18
C ILE A 179 -15.66 -0.94 14.59
N GLU A 180 -16.46 -1.40 13.64
CA GLU A 180 -17.80 -1.89 13.87
C GLU A 180 -17.84 -3.41 13.85
N GLU A 181 -18.55 -4.01 14.81
CA GLU A 181 -18.76 -5.45 14.91
C GLU A 181 -20.09 -5.83 14.23
N PHE A 182 -20.06 -6.83 13.38
CA PHE A 182 -21.20 -7.43 12.73
C PHE A 182 -21.31 -8.91 13.11
N LYS A 183 -22.54 -9.42 13.13
CA LYS A 183 -22.80 -10.84 13.35
C LYS A 183 -23.77 -11.31 12.28
N GLY A 184 -23.46 -12.44 11.71
CA GLY A 184 -24.29 -13.04 10.69
C GLY A 184 -24.47 -14.54 10.85
N ASN A 185 -25.42 -15.02 10.11
CA ASN A 185 -25.68 -16.43 9.96
C ASN A 185 -25.70 -16.72 8.46
N LEU A 186 -24.71 -17.42 7.98
CA LEU A 186 -24.58 -17.73 6.56
C LEU A 186 -25.56 -18.85 6.21
N SER A 187 -26.59 -18.49 5.45
CA SER A 187 -27.65 -19.43 5.02
C SER A 187 -27.21 -20.24 3.80
N ASP A 188 -27.79 -21.40 3.60
CA ASP A 188 -27.64 -22.16 2.36
C ASP A 188 -27.94 -21.28 1.13
N GLY A 189 -27.01 -21.30 0.16
CA GLY A 189 -27.14 -20.50 -1.06
C GLY A 189 -26.69 -19.05 -0.91
N HIS A 190 -26.03 -18.68 0.20
CA HIS A 190 -25.37 -17.41 0.36
C HIS A 190 -23.84 -17.58 0.34
N CYS A 191 -23.12 -16.54 -0.08
CA CYS A 191 -21.68 -16.44 0.05
C CYS A 191 -21.30 -15.10 0.70
N LEU A 192 -20.08 -15.03 1.21
CA LEU A 192 -19.49 -13.79 1.70
C LEU A 192 -18.33 -13.38 0.79
N LEU A 193 -18.26 -12.08 0.51
CA LEU A 193 -17.12 -11.47 -0.16
C LEU A 193 -16.48 -10.49 0.83
N LEU A 194 -15.16 -10.57 0.98
CA LEU A 194 -14.36 -9.51 1.64
C LEU A 194 -13.62 -8.78 0.53
N VAL A 195 -13.77 -7.46 0.49
CA VAL A 195 -13.30 -6.66 -0.65
C VAL A 195 -12.64 -5.36 -0.21
N SER A 196 -11.66 -4.89 -0.98
CA SER A 196 -11.16 -3.52 -0.88
C SER A 196 -12.08 -2.52 -1.58
N ASP A 197 -11.77 -1.23 -1.43
CA ASP A 197 -12.64 -0.12 -1.82
C ASP A 197 -13.07 -0.11 -3.29
N PRO A 198 -12.25 -0.46 -4.32
CA PRO A 198 -12.72 -0.44 -5.70
C PRO A 198 -13.89 -1.38 -5.94
N PHE A 199 -13.83 -2.59 -5.35
CA PHE A 199 -14.91 -3.56 -5.46
C PHE A 199 -16.14 -3.14 -4.67
N SER A 200 -15.96 -2.65 -3.44
CA SER A 200 -17.06 -2.25 -2.59
C SER A 200 -17.87 -1.10 -3.21
N GLU A 201 -17.19 -0.10 -3.76
CA GLU A 201 -17.83 1.00 -4.49
C GLU A 201 -18.52 0.52 -5.78
N PHE A 202 -17.79 -0.24 -6.61
CA PHE A 202 -18.32 -0.74 -7.88
C PHE A 202 -19.58 -1.60 -7.66
N LEU A 203 -19.53 -2.57 -6.75
CA LEU A 203 -20.68 -3.45 -6.47
C LEU A 203 -21.84 -2.69 -5.82
N SER A 204 -21.55 -1.68 -4.99
CA SER A 204 -22.56 -0.81 -4.42
C SER A 204 -23.31 0.01 -5.49
N ASN A 205 -22.58 0.48 -6.50
CA ASN A 205 -23.12 1.28 -7.59
C ASN A 205 -23.89 0.43 -8.63
N HIS A 206 -23.64 -0.89 -8.68
CA HIS A 206 -24.23 -1.82 -9.66
C HIS A 206 -25.12 -2.89 -9.03
N LYS A 207 -25.80 -2.56 -7.92
CA LYS A 207 -26.67 -3.52 -7.18
C LYS A 207 -27.76 -4.16 -8.03
N GLU A 208 -28.28 -3.43 -9.01
CA GLU A 208 -29.31 -3.92 -9.95
C GLU A 208 -28.80 -5.00 -10.91
N HIS A 209 -27.47 -5.11 -11.08
CA HIS A 209 -26.83 -6.12 -11.93
C HIS A 209 -26.20 -7.26 -11.13
N CYS A 210 -26.62 -7.45 -9.88
CA CYS A 210 -26.04 -8.40 -8.92
C CYS A 210 -25.84 -9.81 -9.52
N SER A 211 -26.82 -10.36 -10.21
CA SER A 211 -26.71 -11.72 -10.79
C SER A 211 -25.63 -11.83 -11.88
N GLN A 212 -25.36 -10.76 -12.63
CA GLN A 212 -24.37 -10.77 -13.72
C GLN A 212 -22.94 -10.74 -13.17
N TRP A 213 -22.64 -9.81 -12.29
CA TRP A 213 -21.29 -9.71 -11.73
C TRP A 213 -20.98 -10.84 -10.75
N LEU A 214 -21.99 -11.34 -10.00
CA LEU A 214 -21.81 -12.49 -9.11
C LEU A 214 -21.43 -13.75 -9.89
N THR A 215 -22.08 -14.00 -11.03
CA THR A 215 -21.71 -15.13 -11.90
C THR A 215 -20.26 -15.05 -12.32
N ARG A 216 -19.77 -13.89 -12.73
CA ARG A 216 -18.37 -13.68 -13.12
C ARG A 216 -17.40 -13.93 -11.95
N ILE A 217 -17.75 -13.47 -10.75
CA ILE A 217 -16.97 -13.70 -9.53
C ILE A 217 -16.89 -15.20 -9.20
N LEU A 218 -18.02 -15.89 -9.21
CA LEU A 218 -18.07 -17.31 -8.84
C LEU A 218 -17.40 -18.24 -9.88
N GLU A 219 -17.26 -17.80 -11.12
CA GLU A 219 -16.58 -18.53 -12.20
C GLU A 219 -15.06 -18.38 -12.17
N LEU A 220 -14.48 -17.48 -11.35
CA LEU A 220 -13.04 -17.30 -11.24
C LEU A 220 -12.35 -18.58 -10.81
N LYS A 221 -11.28 -18.96 -11.51
CA LYS A 221 -10.50 -20.20 -11.26
C LYS A 221 -9.07 -19.93 -10.86
N GLY A 222 -8.54 -18.76 -11.17
CA GLY A 222 -7.16 -18.45 -10.90
C GLY A 222 -6.87 -16.96 -11.05
N HIS A 223 -5.63 -16.61 -10.76
CA HIS A 223 -5.15 -15.23 -10.75
C HIS A 223 -5.35 -14.51 -12.09
N GLU A 224 -5.07 -15.19 -13.22
CA GLU A 224 -5.19 -14.57 -14.54
C GLU A 224 -6.64 -14.25 -14.90
N ASP A 225 -7.61 -15.11 -14.52
CA ASP A 225 -9.03 -14.86 -14.71
C ASP A 225 -9.46 -13.63 -13.88
N TYR A 226 -8.92 -13.52 -12.66
CA TYR A 226 -9.18 -12.38 -11.77
C TYR A 226 -8.64 -11.07 -12.35
N CYS A 227 -7.39 -11.05 -12.81
CA CYS A 227 -6.83 -9.87 -13.46
C CYS A 227 -7.65 -9.43 -14.68
N SER A 228 -8.09 -10.40 -15.49
CA SER A 228 -8.95 -10.12 -16.64
C SER A 228 -10.31 -9.55 -16.23
N LEU A 229 -10.90 -10.04 -15.13
CA LEU A 229 -12.14 -9.51 -14.57
C LEU A 229 -11.97 -8.06 -14.12
N VAL A 230 -10.90 -7.76 -13.39
CA VAL A 230 -10.59 -6.41 -12.89
C VAL A 230 -10.38 -5.45 -14.06
N ASP A 231 -9.63 -5.85 -15.08
CA ASP A 231 -9.38 -5.01 -16.26
C ASP A 231 -10.65 -4.71 -17.05
N ASP A 232 -11.54 -5.69 -17.21
CA ASP A 232 -12.87 -5.48 -17.81
C ASP A 232 -13.68 -4.49 -17.00
N TRP A 233 -13.73 -4.67 -15.68
CA TRP A 233 -14.53 -3.82 -14.80
C TRP A 233 -13.96 -2.41 -14.67
N ARG A 234 -12.66 -2.23 -14.80
CA ARG A 234 -12.04 -0.89 -14.91
C ARG A 234 -12.55 -0.14 -16.15
N GLN A 235 -12.82 -0.85 -17.24
CA GLN A 235 -13.47 -0.26 -18.42
C GLN A 235 -14.95 0.05 -18.19
N GLU A 236 -15.60 -0.67 -17.28
CA GLU A 236 -17.00 -0.47 -16.88
C GLU A 236 -17.16 0.54 -15.73
N GLY A 237 -16.07 1.08 -15.16
CA GLY A 237 -16.08 2.12 -14.12
C GLY A 237 -15.57 1.70 -12.76
N LEU A 238 -14.98 0.50 -12.59
CA LEU A 238 -14.26 0.17 -11.38
C LEU A 238 -13.06 1.11 -11.24
N HIS A 239 -12.91 1.71 -10.06
CA HIS A 239 -11.82 2.65 -9.79
C HIS A 239 -10.45 2.01 -9.97
N ASN A 240 -9.49 2.76 -10.52
CA ASN A 240 -8.13 2.25 -10.71
C ASN A 240 -7.35 2.34 -9.40
N ASP A 241 -7.54 1.35 -8.56
CA ASP A 241 -6.80 1.17 -7.31
C ASP A 241 -6.37 -0.29 -7.16
N ASP A 242 -5.55 -0.59 -6.14
CA ASP A 242 -5.27 -1.95 -5.73
C ASP A 242 -6.59 -2.66 -5.45
N SER A 243 -6.69 -3.90 -5.83
CA SER A 243 -7.98 -4.58 -5.80
C SER A 243 -7.83 -5.97 -5.18
N THR A 244 -8.57 -6.21 -4.10
CA THR A 244 -8.57 -7.46 -3.34
C THR A 244 -9.98 -8.03 -3.23
N LEU A 245 -10.11 -9.33 -3.46
CA LEU A 245 -11.36 -10.08 -3.38
C LEU A 245 -11.13 -11.44 -2.72
N CYS A 246 -11.72 -11.65 -1.56
CA CYS A 246 -11.84 -12.98 -0.95
C CYS A 246 -13.29 -13.48 -1.07
N ILE A 247 -13.47 -14.67 -1.62
CA ILE A 247 -14.75 -15.33 -1.84
C ILE A 247 -14.86 -16.49 -0.86
N ILE A 248 -15.94 -16.55 -0.11
CA ILE A 248 -16.21 -17.57 0.89
C ILE A 248 -17.55 -18.22 0.57
N GLU A 249 -17.49 -19.47 0.13
CA GLU A 249 -18.67 -20.28 -0.21
C GLU A 249 -18.86 -21.36 0.85
N PRO A 250 -19.97 -21.31 1.61
CA PRO A 250 -20.23 -22.32 2.63
C PRO A 250 -20.54 -23.67 1.98
N ASP A 251 -20.06 -24.73 2.58
CA ASP A 251 -20.36 -26.09 2.13
C ASP A 251 -20.72 -27.04 3.31
N GLY A 252 -21.26 -26.48 4.39
CA GLY A 252 -21.77 -27.23 5.54
C GLY A 252 -20.73 -27.67 6.55
N SER A 253 -19.46 -27.29 6.39
CA SER A 253 -18.35 -27.48 7.33
C SER A 253 -17.75 -26.12 7.70
N MET A 254 -17.03 -26.09 8.81
CA MET A 254 -16.24 -24.96 9.24
C MET A 254 -14.78 -25.03 8.71
N ASP A 255 -14.36 -26.20 8.26
CA ASP A 255 -13.00 -26.39 7.76
C ASP A 255 -12.82 -25.68 6.42
N PHE A 256 -11.75 -24.90 6.31
CA PHE A 256 -11.42 -24.14 5.10
C PHE A 256 -10.76 -25.05 4.06
N HIS A 257 -11.32 -25.06 2.87
CA HIS A 257 -10.71 -25.60 1.66
C HIS A 257 -10.29 -24.44 0.76
N ILE A 258 -8.99 -24.10 0.80
CA ILE A 258 -8.43 -23.01 0.00
C ILE A 258 -8.22 -23.54 -1.42
N GLU A 259 -9.12 -23.17 -2.35
CA GLU A 259 -9.04 -23.52 -3.76
C GLU A 259 -8.04 -22.63 -4.51
N GLN A 260 -7.95 -21.34 -4.10
CA GLN A 260 -7.04 -20.35 -4.67
C GLN A 260 -6.63 -19.34 -3.58
N GLU A 261 -5.35 -19.05 -3.52
CA GLU A 261 -4.78 -18.01 -2.68
C GLU A 261 -3.62 -17.35 -3.45
N ASP A 262 -3.76 -16.07 -3.72
CA ASP A 262 -2.69 -15.28 -4.31
C ASP A 262 -1.65 -14.94 -3.24
N ASP A 263 -0.39 -15.30 -3.50
CA ASP A 263 0.73 -14.89 -2.65
C ASP A 263 1.45 -13.70 -3.29
N ILE A 264 1.37 -12.54 -2.64
CA ILE A 264 1.97 -11.29 -3.13
C ILE A 264 3.48 -11.43 -3.40
N THR A 265 4.19 -12.20 -2.57
CA THR A 265 5.62 -12.43 -2.73
C THR A 265 5.90 -13.21 -4.02
N SER A 266 5.16 -14.27 -4.26
CA SER A 266 5.26 -15.07 -5.49
C SER A 266 4.86 -14.26 -6.73
N LEU A 267 3.90 -13.36 -6.61
CA LEU A 267 3.49 -12.46 -7.71
C LEU A 267 4.61 -11.47 -8.06
N ILE A 268 5.25 -10.85 -7.06
CA ILE A 268 6.42 -10.00 -7.26
C ILE A 268 7.56 -10.74 -7.94
N GLU A 269 7.89 -11.95 -7.46
CA GLU A 269 8.96 -12.78 -8.05
C GLU A 269 8.68 -13.13 -9.52
N LYS A 270 7.44 -13.48 -9.86
CA LYS A 270 7.02 -13.77 -11.23
C LYS A 270 7.14 -12.55 -12.14
N GLU A 271 6.74 -11.39 -11.67
CA GLU A 271 6.81 -10.14 -12.43
C GLU A 271 8.26 -9.76 -12.73
N VAL A 272 9.17 -9.85 -11.74
CA VAL A 272 10.60 -9.60 -11.91
C VAL A 272 11.19 -10.58 -12.92
N ALA A 273 10.91 -11.87 -12.80
CA ALA A 273 11.39 -12.89 -13.74
C ALA A 273 10.91 -12.68 -15.18
N GLN A 274 9.67 -12.20 -15.36
CA GLN A 274 9.14 -11.85 -16.69
C GLN A 274 9.85 -10.61 -17.28
N ALA A 275 10.13 -9.59 -16.49
CA ALA A 275 10.86 -8.41 -16.92
C ALA A 275 12.30 -8.75 -17.36
N GLU A 276 13.00 -9.61 -16.64
CA GLU A 276 14.33 -10.08 -16.98
C GLU A 276 14.34 -10.87 -18.31
N ASN A 277 13.39 -11.77 -18.51
CA ASN A 277 13.27 -12.55 -19.74
C ASN A 277 12.97 -11.67 -20.97
N ASN A 278 12.14 -10.64 -20.81
CA ASN A 278 11.84 -9.69 -21.88
C ASN A 278 13.07 -8.84 -22.27
N ASN A 279 13.91 -8.46 -21.31
CA ASN A 279 15.16 -7.75 -21.56
C ASN A 279 16.20 -8.62 -22.31
N ILE A 280 16.25 -9.94 -22.05
CA ILE A 280 17.13 -10.88 -22.74
C ILE A 280 16.68 -11.07 -24.20
N THR A 281 15.38 -11.15 -24.45
CA THR A 281 14.84 -11.30 -25.80
C THR A 281 15.02 -10.07 -26.68
N THR A 282 14.94 -8.87 -26.12
CA THR A 282 15.22 -7.62 -26.84
C THR A 282 16.69 -7.44 -27.17
N SER A 283 17.59 -7.85 -26.27
CA SER A 283 19.05 -7.79 -26.52
C SER A 283 19.54 -8.79 -27.57
N THR A 284 18.83 -9.92 -27.75
CA THR A 284 19.14 -10.92 -28.81
C THR A 284 18.57 -10.55 -30.17
N SER A 285 17.52 -9.73 -30.25
CA SER A 285 16.95 -9.29 -31.53
C SER A 285 17.72 -8.11 -32.17
N GLU A 286 18.43 -7.31 -31.41
CA GLU A 286 19.29 -6.24 -31.93
C GLU A 286 20.65 -6.74 -32.42
N SER A 287 21.08 -7.95 -32.02
CA SER A 287 22.38 -8.54 -32.41
C SER A 287 22.38 -9.20 -33.80
N SER A 288 21.27 -9.22 -34.53
CA SER A 288 21.16 -9.95 -35.81
C SER A 288 21.36 -9.08 -37.06
N THR A 289 21.76 -7.84 -36.97
CA THR A 289 21.93 -6.98 -38.16
C THR A 289 23.25 -6.22 -38.15
N MET A 290 24.36 -6.89 -37.88
CA MET A 290 25.67 -6.42 -38.34
C MET A 290 26.64 -7.60 -38.34
N VAL A 291 26.75 -8.24 -39.47
CA VAL A 291 27.78 -9.22 -39.77
C VAL A 291 28.76 -8.61 -40.75
N VAL A 292 30.02 -8.95 -40.49
CA VAL A 292 31.18 -8.96 -41.35
C VAL A 292 32.01 -7.66 -41.35
N LEU A 293 33.08 -7.68 -40.54
CA LEU A 293 34.44 -7.65 -41.08
C LEU A 293 35.50 -7.75 -39.94
N SER A 294 36.37 -8.75 -40.16
CA SER A 294 37.80 -8.87 -39.79
C SER A 294 38.17 -9.18 -38.34
N ASN A 295 38.62 -10.41 -38.17
CA ASN A 295 39.59 -10.90 -37.21
C ASN A 295 40.85 -10.02 -37.16
N GLU A 296 41.26 -9.62 -35.99
CA GLU A 296 42.66 -9.61 -35.61
C GLU A 296 42.80 -9.70 -34.06
N SER A 297 43.55 -10.71 -33.68
CA SER A 297 43.97 -11.00 -32.32
C SER A 297 44.85 -9.91 -31.72
N LYS A 298 44.54 -9.49 -30.47
CA LYS A 298 45.60 -9.00 -29.53
C LYS A 298 45.30 -9.35 -28.07
N LYS A 299 46.37 -9.77 -27.43
CA LYS A 299 46.55 -10.27 -26.08
C LYS A 299 46.04 -9.33 -24.98
N ALA A 300 45.63 -9.97 -23.89
CA ALA A 300 45.43 -9.36 -22.58
C ALA A 300 46.69 -8.63 -22.12
N ASP A 301 46.51 -7.41 -21.62
CA ASP A 301 47.41 -6.83 -20.62
C ASP A 301 46.64 -6.00 -19.61
N SER A 302 47.02 -6.23 -18.38
CA SER A 302 46.45 -5.68 -17.13
C SER A 302 46.92 -4.27 -16.91
N SER A 303 46.03 -3.35 -16.58
CA SER A 303 46.15 -2.22 -15.63
C SER A 303 45.20 -1.08 -16.05
N ASN A 304 43.95 -1.10 -15.57
CA ASN A 304 43.05 0.03 -15.70
C ASN A 304 43.14 0.89 -14.42
N PHE A 305 44.10 1.81 -14.36
CA PHE A 305 43.93 3.03 -13.59
C PHE A 305 43.21 4.05 -14.50
N PRO A 306 42.16 4.73 -14.03
CA PRO A 306 41.47 5.73 -14.83
C PRO A 306 42.43 6.87 -15.20
N SER A 307 42.35 7.34 -16.44
CA SER A 307 43.18 8.43 -16.92
C SER A 307 42.90 9.73 -16.16
N ASN A 308 43.90 10.61 -16.02
CA ASN A 308 43.71 11.91 -15.36
C ASN A 308 42.57 12.74 -15.98
N GLN A 309 42.21 12.50 -17.23
CA GLN A 309 41.09 13.14 -17.90
C GLN A 309 39.73 12.59 -17.40
N GLU A 310 39.59 11.29 -17.13
CA GLU A 310 38.37 10.70 -16.57
C GLU A 310 38.14 11.15 -15.13
N ILE A 311 39.19 11.27 -14.34
CA ILE A 311 39.08 11.78 -12.96
C ILE A 311 38.65 13.25 -12.97
N THR A 312 39.15 14.07 -13.89
CA THR A 312 38.78 15.48 -14.03
C THR A 312 37.30 15.63 -14.48
N LEU A 313 36.84 14.81 -15.40
CA LEU A 313 35.44 14.80 -15.85
C LEU A 313 34.46 14.36 -14.72
N LYS A 314 34.82 13.34 -13.95
CA LYS A 314 34.03 12.91 -12.79
C LYS A 314 33.96 14.01 -11.71
N ARG A 315 35.04 14.69 -11.43
CA ARG A 315 35.07 15.83 -10.48
C ARG A 315 34.18 16.99 -10.94
N HIS A 316 34.20 17.32 -12.22
CA HIS A 316 33.36 18.39 -12.77
C HIS A 316 31.85 18.01 -12.66
N SER A 317 31.48 16.78 -12.99
CA SER A 317 30.12 16.27 -12.85
C SER A 317 29.63 16.29 -11.39
N LEU A 318 30.50 15.95 -10.43
CA LEU A 318 30.21 15.99 -9.01
C LEU A 318 29.97 17.42 -8.48
N GLU A 319 30.76 18.41 -8.93
CA GLU A 319 30.54 19.81 -8.55
C GLU A 319 29.26 20.40 -9.16
N GLU A 320 28.90 20.01 -10.39
CA GLU A 320 27.61 20.39 -11.00
C GLU A 320 26.44 19.81 -10.21
N GLU A 321 26.50 18.55 -9.81
CA GLU A 321 25.46 17.89 -9.02
C GLU A 321 25.32 18.49 -7.63
N LYS A 322 26.44 18.80 -6.99
CA LYS A 322 26.48 19.53 -5.72
C LYS A 322 25.81 20.90 -5.81
N GLN A 323 26.10 21.66 -6.86
CA GLN A 323 25.47 22.97 -7.04
C GLN A 323 23.97 22.85 -7.32
N ARG A 324 23.55 21.84 -8.08
CA ARG A 324 22.13 21.53 -8.33
C ARG A 324 21.41 21.23 -7.02
N LEU A 325 21.94 20.34 -6.17
CA LEU A 325 21.36 20.02 -4.87
C LEU A 325 21.21 21.24 -3.97
N LYS A 326 22.19 22.15 -3.96
CA LYS A 326 22.09 23.39 -3.19
C LYS A 326 20.98 24.31 -3.69
N ASN A 327 20.80 24.42 -4.99
CA ASN A 327 19.75 25.22 -5.60
C ASN A 327 18.36 24.62 -5.31
N ASP A 328 18.21 23.30 -5.42
CA ASP A 328 16.96 22.57 -5.15
C ASP A 328 16.50 22.75 -3.70
N ILE A 329 17.45 22.74 -2.74
CA ILE A 329 17.16 23.02 -1.32
C ILE A 329 16.71 24.46 -1.09
N GLU A 330 17.33 25.43 -1.74
CA GLU A 330 16.92 26.83 -1.64
C GLU A 330 15.51 27.05 -2.19
N GLU A 331 15.21 26.49 -3.36
CA GLU A 331 13.91 26.60 -3.98
C GLU A 331 12.82 25.91 -3.13
N PHE A 332 13.07 24.70 -2.67
CA PHE A 332 12.14 23.96 -1.80
C PHE A 332 11.85 24.72 -0.50
N ALA A 333 12.89 25.20 0.19
CA ALA A 333 12.73 25.93 1.45
C ALA A 333 11.99 27.26 1.25
N SER A 334 12.26 27.98 0.15
CA SER A 334 11.55 29.21 -0.20
C SER A 334 10.05 28.96 -0.43
N ASN A 335 9.72 27.98 -1.26
CA ASN A 335 8.33 27.62 -1.60
C ASN A 335 7.58 27.16 -0.33
N ARG A 336 8.20 26.37 0.53
CA ARG A 336 7.59 25.88 1.76
C ARG A 336 7.39 26.98 2.79
N CYS A 337 8.36 27.88 2.93
CA CYS A 337 8.28 29.02 3.82
C CYS A 337 7.13 29.97 3.42
N GLU A 338 7.00 30.32 2.15
CA GLU A 338 5.91 31.18 1.67
C GLU A 338 4.53 30.48 1.79
N SER A 339 4.44 29.15 1.61
CA SER A 339 3.22 28.38 1.86
C SER A 339 2.77 28.45 3.32
N ILE A 340 3.71 28.25 4.28
CA ILE A 340 3.42 28.37 5.73
C ILE A 340 2.97 29.78 6.08
N ILE A 341 3.62 30.80 5.55
CA ILE A 341 3.28 32.19 5.77
C ILE A 341 1.92 32.53 5.16
N GLY A 342 1.61 32.00 3.97
CA GLY A 342 0.31 32.15 3.30
C GLY A 342 -0.83 31.56 4.12
N ASN A 343 -0.68 30.33 4.61
CA ASN A 343 -1.67 29.68 5.45
C ASN A 343 -1.87 30.39 6.79
N ALA A 344 -0.82 30.86 7.43
CA ALA A 344 -0.91 31.65 8.66
C ALA A 344 -1.67 33.00 8.48
N LYS A 345 -1.65 33.57 7.28
CA LYS A 345 -2.42 34.78 6.95
C LYS A 345 -3.91 34.50 6.69
N GLN A 346 -4.26 33.32 6.17
CA GLN A 346 -5.65 32.95 5.88
C GLN A 346 -6.45 32.53 7.11
N THR A 347 -5.80 32.01 8.16
CA THR A 347 -6.45 31.56 9.40
C THR A 347 -6.87 32.69 10.35
N ASN A 348 -6.58 33.96 10.05
CA ASN A 348 -6.93 35.11 10.90
C ASN A 348 -8.36 35.62 10.67
N LEU A 349 -9.36 34.86 11.09
CA LEU A 349 -10.75 35.31 11.30
C LEU A 349 -10.92 35.93 12.73
N TYR A 350 -10.32 37.09 13.00
CA TYR A 350 -10.55 37.84 14.26
C TYR A 350 -11.34 39.12 14.05
N PRO A 351 -12.25 39.51 15.01
CA PRO A 351 -13.03 40.74 14.92
C PRO A 351 -12.14 42.00 14.98
N ALA A 352 -12.58 43.05 14.29
CA ALA A 352 -11.81 44.26 13.94
C ALA A 352 -11.05 44.96 15.07
N LYS A 353 -11.43 44.83 16.34
CA LYS A 353 -10.76 45.48 17.49
C LYS A 353 -9.45 44.79 17.92
N LYS A 354 -9.21 43.53 17.56
CA LYS A 354 -7.95 42.77 17.83
C LYS A 354 -6.99 42.76 16.65
N LYS A 355 -7.37 43.32 15.52
CA LYS A 355 -6.59 43.29 14.27
C LYS A 355 -5.21 43.93 14.37
N LYS A 356 -5.05 45.03 15.12
CA LYS A 356 -3.75 45.72 15.26
C LYS A 356 -2.72 44.92 16.10
N GLN A 357 -3.17 44.21 17.12
CA GLN A 357 -2.26 43.32 17.90
C GLN A 357 -1.95 42.02 17.17
N ALA A 358 -2.94 41.44 16.49
CA ALA A 358 -2.75 40.26 15.70
C ALA A 358 -1.82 40.47 14.48
N THR A 359 -1.91 41.66 13.83
CA THR A 359 -1.01 42.00 12.70
C THR A 359 0.45 42.16 13.15
N ARG A 360 0.68 42.63 14.39
CA ARG A 360 2.04 42.76 14.95
C ARG A 360 2.61 41.38 15.36
N ALA A 361 1.78 40.53 15.94
CA ALA A 361 2.18 39.13 16.30
C ALA A 361 2.45 38.29 15.05
N THR A 362 1.63 38.40 13.98
CA THR A 362 1.87 37.71 12.70
C THR A 362 3.09 38.24 11.96
N SER A 363 3.39 39.53 12.07
CA SER A 363 4.59 40.11 11.45
C SER A 363 5.88 39.61 12.13
N ILE A 364 5.87 39.48 13.46
CA ILE A 364 7.00 38.95 14.23
C ILE A 364 7.18 37.44 13.91
N GLY A 365 6.11 36.66 13.95
CA GLY A 365 6.17 35.23 13.63
C GLY A 365 6.61 34.93 12.19
N THR A 366 6.26 35.77 11.21
CA THR A 366 6.71 35.63 9.82
C THR A 366 8.20 35.87 9.67
N THR A 367 8.75 36.80 10.41
CA THR A 367 10.20 37.08 10.39
C THR A 367 10.98 35.94 11.06
N GLU A 368 10.49 35.43 12.16
CA GLU A 368 11.09 34.26 12.85
C GLU A 368 11.07 33.00 11.98
N ILE A 369 9.96 32.72 11.30
CA ILE A 369 9.86 31.59 10.35
C ILE A 369 10.87 31.75 9.21
N ARG A 370 11.00 32.93 8.62
CA ARG A 370 11.97 33.16 7.56
C ARG A 370 13.42 33.00 8.04
N ASN A 371 13.74 33.46 9.23
CA ASN A 371 15.07 33.30 9.81
C ASN A 371 15.36 31.82 10.08
N PHE A 372 14.41 31.07 10.64
CA PHE A 372 14.54 29.63 10.87
C PHE A 372 14.74 28.87 9.56
N CYS A 373 13.94 29.14 8.52
CA CYS A 373 14.11 28.51 7.21
C CYS A 373 15.50 28.81 6.62
N LYS A 374 15.99 30.05 6.78
CA LYS A 374 17.32 30.42 6.29
C LYS A 374 18.43 29.66 7.03
N GLU A 375 18.36 29.60 8.36
CA GLU A 375 19.34 28.84 9.16
C GLU A 375 19.35 27.35 8.80
N LEU A 376 18.16 26.77 8.51
CA LEU A 376 18.05 25.39 8.08
C LEU A 376 18.71 25.17 6.72
N VAL A 377 18.48 26.06 5.75
CA VAL A 377 19.13 26.01 4.43
C VAL A 377 20.63 26.10 4.55
N ASP A 378 21.15 27.03 5.37
CA ASP A 378 22.57 27.20 5.56
C ASP A 378 23.25 25.95 6.16
N LYS A 379 22.59 25.31 7.15
CA LYS A 379 23.03 24.01 7.71
C LYS A 379 23.01 22.88 6.68
N CYS A 380 21.95 22.78 5.88
CA CYS A 380 21.87 21.76 4.82
C CYS A 380 22.99 21.93 3.78
N LYS A 381 23.30 23.17 3.39
CA LYS A 381 24.41 23.47 2.47
C LYS A 381 25.76 23.09 3.06
N GLU A 382 25.98 23.34 4.36
CA GLU A 382 27.19 22.94 5.07
C GLU A 382 27.35 21.41 5.09
N CYS A 383 26.25 20.67 5.33
CA CYS A 383 26.25 19.20 5.27
C CYS A 383 26.60 18.70 3.86
N ILE A 384 26.02 19.29 2.80
CA ILE A 384 26.36 18.95 1.41
C ILE A 384 27.84 19.18 1.15
N ASP A 385 28.40 20.35 1.53
CA ASP A 385 29.81 20.66 1.33
C ASP A 385 30.71 19.66 2.03
N LYS A 386 30.35 19.21 3.22
CA LYS A 386 31.10 18.21 3.98
C LYS A 386 31.07 16.84 3.30
N SER A 387 29.89 16.40 2.87
CA SER A 387 29.71 15.10 2.22
C SER A 387 30.43 15.01 0.88
N PHE A 388 30.36 16.07 0.07
CA PHE A 388 31.08 16.12 -1.21
C PHE A 388 32.62 16.25 -1.04
N ARG A 389 33.10 16.86 0.03
CA ARG A 389 34.56 16.81 0.34
C ARG A 389 35.03 15.39 0.62
N MET A 390 34.26 14.61 1.39
CA MET A 390 34.61 13.20 1.69
C MET A 390 34.65 12.35 0.42
N LEU A 391 33.73 12.58 -0.54
CA LEU A 391 33.69 11.86 -1.81
C LEU A 391 34.83 12.24 -2.80
N ILE A 392 35.46 13.41 -2.62
CA ILE A 392 36.54 13.84 -3.50
C ILE A 392 37.92 13.46 -2.92
N GLU A 393 38.00 13.22 -1.61
CA GLU A 393 39.22 12.83 -0.90
C GLU A 393 39.44 11.31 -0.88
N GLU A 394 38.41 10.50 -1.16
CA GLU A 394 38.48 9.06 -1.46
C GLU A 394 38.79 8.82 -2.97
#